data_4a47b6a80cae326efd290b7aaf176d69
#
_entry.id   4a47b6a80cae326efd290b7aaf176d69
#
_cell.length_a   1.000
_cell.length_b   1.000
_cell.length_c   1.000
_cell.angle_alpha   90.00
_cell.angle_beta   90.00
_cell.angle_gamma   90.00
#
_symmetry.space_group_name_H-M   'P 1'
#
loop_
_entity.id
_entity.type
_entity.pdbx_description
1 polymer ?
#
loop_
_entity_poly.entity_id
_entity_poly.type
_entity_poly.pdbx_seq_one_letter_code
_entity_poly.pdbx_strand_id
1 'polypeptide(L)'
;MKKWIAKALVQKVLSLLPGAHRWNKWFQKYVTRGYWLTPDLFARKRHHAQEHLDSYRRLRRASGAPDSVPKTALEIGTGWYPVVPLSLIAAGVERVYSVDIVWLCTRKQLEGTLDLFLQEPQLDAAVRDRFAAVRSRVGLQPLHQSLEDLGIHYLIGDARNLDLPADSVDLIPS
;
A
#
# COMPACT_ATOMS: atom_id res chain seq x y z
N MET A 1 14.76 16.21 -23.09
CA MET A 1 13.48 15.46 -23.01
C MET A 1 13.20 15.15 -21.54
N LYS A 2 12.03 15.49 -21.00
CA LYS A 2 11.75 15.26 -19.59
C LYS A 2 11.71 13.74 -19.32
N LYS A 3 12.39 13.27 -18.26
CA LYS A 3 12.55 11.82 -17.93
C LYS A 3 11.24 11.04 -17.88
N TRP A 4 10.13 11.70 -17.52
CA TRP A 4 8.81 11.06 -17.46
C TRP A 4 8.22 10.75 -18.86
N ILE A 5 8.50 11.58 -19.89
CA ILE A 5 8.05 11.35 -21.27
C ILE A 5 8.73 10.10 -21.84
N ALA A 6 10.03 9.96 -21.61
CA ALA A 6 10.78 8.76 -22.04
C ALA A 6 10.22 7.50 -21.35
N LYS A 7 9.92 7.59 -20.05
CA LYS A 7 9.30 6.49 -19.29
C LYS A 7 7.92 6.13 -19.84
N ALA A 8 7.07 7.10 -20.11
CA ALA A 8 5.73 6.88 -20.66
C ALA A 8 5.78 6.26 -22.06
N LEU A 9 6.73 6.70 -22.91
CA LEU A 9 6.91 6.14 -24.26
C LEU A 9 7.34 4.67 -24.19
N VAL A 10 8.32 4.35 -23.34
CA VAL A 10 8.78 2.97 -23.14
C VAL A 10 7.65 2.10 -22.60
N GLN A 11 6.87 2.56 -21.62
CA GLN A 11 5.72 1.82 -21.11
C GLN A 11 4.66 1.57 -22.18
N LYS A 12 4.39 2.56 -23.05
CA LYS A 12 3.46 2.41 -24.17
C LYS A 12 3.96 1.37 -25.19
N VAL A 13 5.25 1.36 -25.51
CA VAL A 13 5.83 0.34 -26.40
C VAL A 13 5.75 -1.04 -25.76
N LEU A 14 6.10 -1.16 -24.48
CA LEU A 14 6.02 -2.44 -23.75
C LEU A 14 4.59 -2.97 -23.63
N SER A 15 3.58 -2.09 -23.58
CA SER A 15 2.17 -2.51 -23.53
C SER A 15 1.64 -3.12 -24.82
N LEU A 16 2.34 -2.90 -25.95
CA LEU A 16 2.00 -3.48 -27.26
C LEU A 16 2.61 -4.88 -27.48
N LEU A 17 3.53 -5.31 -26.60
CA LEU A 17 4.19 -6.61 -26.72
C LEU A 17 3.34 -7.73 -26.10
N PRO A 18 3.34 -8.94 -26.68
CA PRO A 18 2.71 -10.10 -26.05
C PRO A 18 3.37 -10.37 -24.69
N GLY A 19 2.55 -10.51 -23.64
CA GLY A 19 3.06 -10.64 -22.26
C GLY A 19 3.48 -9.32 -21.61
N ALA A 20 2.87 -8.19 -21.97
CA ALA A 20 3.15 -6.84 -21.49
C ALA A 20 3.36 -6.75 -19.96
N HIS A 21 2.59 -7.51 -19.17
CA HIS A 21 2.75 -7.56 -17.70
C HIS A 21 4.10 -8.11 -17.26
N ARG A 22 4.67 -9.10 -17.97
CA ARG A 22 5.99 -9.67 -17.65
C ARG A 22 7.10 -8.68 -17.94
N TRP A 23 7.00 -7.99 -19.09
CA TRP A 23 7.95 -6.95 -19.50
C TRP A 23 7.89 -5.74 -18.59
N ASN A 24 6.70 -5.32 -18.17
CA ASN A 24 6.54 -4.20 -17.25
C ASN A 24 7.11 -4.53 -15.86
N LYS A 25 6.89 -5.76 -15.34
CA LYS A 25 7.55 -6.24 -14.11
C LYS A 25 9.07 -6.24 -14.24
N TRP A 26 9.60 -6.75 -15.34
CA TRP A 26 11.04 -6.76 -15.60
C TRP A 26 11.61 -5.33 -15.65
N PHE A 27 10.95 -4.43 -16.36
CA PHE A 27 11.34 -3.03 -16.47
C PHE A 27 11.31 -2.31 -15.10
N GLN A 28 10.27 -2.51 -14.33
CA GLN A 28 10.17 -1.97 -12.97
C GLN A 28 11.29 -2.51 -12.07
N LYS A 29 11.62 -3.79 -12.19
CA LYS A 29 12.66 -4.44 -11.37
C LYS A 29 14.07 -3.94 -11.70
N TYR A 30 14.41 -3.83 -12.98
CA TYR A 30 15.80 -3.62 -13.41
C TYR A 30 16.10 -2.19 -13.87
N VAL A 31 15.11 -1.44 -14.34
CA VAL A 31 15.31 -0.11 -14.90
C VAL A 31 14.87 1.02 -13.99
N THR A 32 13.72 0.90 -13.34
CA THR A 32 13.19 2.01 -12.51
C THR A 32 13.61 1.95 -11.06
N ARG A 33 14.33 0.90 -10.62
CA ARG A 33 14.73 0.63 -9.22
C ARG A 33 13.57 0.72 -8.20
N GLY A 34 12.33 0.77 -8.65
CA GLY A 34 11.13 0.76 -7.81
C GLY A 34 10.89 -0.58 -7.08
N TYR A 35 11.73 -1.58 -7.39
CA TYR A 35 11.68 -2.92 -6.80
C TYR A 35 12.32 -2.98 -5.39
N TRP A 36 13.19 -2.02 -5.02
CA TRP A 36 13.89 -2.05 -3.74
C TRP A 36 13.26 -1.05 -2.77
N LEU A 37 12.86 -1.55 -1.60
CA LEU A 37 12.41 -0.71 -0.51
C LEU A 37 13.63 -0.11 0.19
N THR A 38 13.98 1.11 -0.19
CA THR A 38 15.00 1.89 0.51
C THR A 38 14.38 2.63 1.70
N PRO A 39 15.18 2.99 2.74
CA PRO A 39 14.69 3.82 3.85
C PRO A 39 14.00 5.11 3.37
N ASP A 40 14.54 5.77 2.35
CA ASP A 40 13.95 6.99 1.77
C ASP A 40 12.59 6.73 1.10
N LEU A 41 12.44 5.61 0.40
CA LEU A 41 11.17 5.24 -0.21
C LEU A 41 10.14 4.88 0.86
N PHE A 42 10.56 4.17 1.89
CA PHE A 42 9.72 3.84 3.04
C PHE A 42 9.24 5.11 3.74
N ALA A 43 10.15 6.03 4.08
CA ALA A 43 9.82 7.29 4.73
C ALA A 43 8.85 8.14 3.88
N ARG A 44 9.10 8.27 2.56
CA ARG A 44 8.21 9.01 1.65
C ARG A 44 6.81 8.41 1.59
N LYS A 45 6.69 7.09 1.48
CA LYS A 45 5.37 6.43 1.44
C LYS A 45 4.62 6.59 2.78
N ARG A 46 5.31 6.52 3.90
CA ARG A 46 4.72 6.81 5.21
C ARG A 46 4.25 8.27 5.33
N HIS A 47 5.09 9.20 4.90
CA HIS A 47 4.72 10.62 4.88
C HIS A 47 3.49 10.87 4.03
N HIS A 48 3.42 10.28 2.84
CA HIS A 48 2.25 10.34 1.98
C HIS A 48 0.97 9.83 2.66
N ALA A 49 1.03 8.67 3.32
CA ALA A 49 -0.10 8.17 4.10
C ALA A 49 -0.53 9.15 5.21
N GLN A 50 0.45 9.76 5.90
CA GLN A 50 0.17 10.75 6.94
C GLN A 50 -0.48 12.03 6.38
N GLU A 51 -0.04 12.53 5.23
CA GLU A 51 -0.66 13.69 4.57
C GLU A 51 -2.14 13.46 4.25
N HIS A 52 -2.51 12.26 3.81
CA HIS A 52 -3.90 11.88 3.57
C HIS A 52 -4.73 11.83 4.85
N LEU A 53 -4.19 11.26 5.92
CA LEU A 53 -4.84 11.23 7.24
C LEU A 53 -5.05 12.64 7.80
N ASP A 54 -4.05 13.51 7.67
CA ASP A 54 -4.14 14.89 8.12
C ASP A 54 -5.15 15.69 7.30
N SER A 55 -5.26 15.40 6.01
CA SER A 55 -6.27 15.99 5.14
C SER A 55 -7.68 15.53 5.52
N TYR A 56 -7.86 14.24 5.79
CA TYR A 56 -9.12 13.69 6.28
C TYR A 56 -9.54 14.35 7.60
N ARG A 57 -8.64 14.46 8.58
CA ARG A 57 -8.91 15.10 9.87
C ARG A 57 -9.27 16.59 9.71
N ARG A 58 -8.57 17.31 8.81
CA ARG A 58 -8.90 18.72 8.52
C ARG A 58 -10.30 18.87 7.95
N LEU A 59 -10.70 18.03 7.01
CA LEU A 59 -12.05 18.05 6.40
C LEU A 59 -13.12 17.72 7.46
N ARG A 60 -12.89 16.73 8.30
CA ARG A 60 -13.78 16.36 9.41
C ARG A 60 -14.01 17.53 10.35
N ARG A 61 -12.94 18.20 10.80
CA ARG A 61 -13.04 19.39 11.67
C ARG A 61 -13.78 20.53 10.98
N ALA A 62 -13.52 20.78 9.70
CA ALA A 62 -14.18 21.82 8.94
C ALA A 62 -15.70 21.57 8.79
N SER A 63 -16.13 20.31 8.77
CA SER A 63 -17.54 19.93 8.75
C SER A 63 -18.20 19.86 10.13
N GLY A 64 -17.48 20.21 11.21
CA GLY A 64 -18.00 20.12 12.58
C GLY A 64 -18.08 18.69 13.15
N ALA A 65 -17.54 17.71 12.45
CA ALA A 65 -17.53 16.32 12.90
C ALA A 65 -16.41 16.07 13.92
N PRO A 66 -16.55 15.09 14.83
CA PRO A 66 -15.51 14.73 15.78
C PRO A 66 -14.19 14.37 15.08
N ASP A 67 -13.06 14.71 15.72
CA ASP A 67 -11.74 14.29 15.25
C ASP A 67 -11.63 12.76 15.38
N SER A 68 -11.41 12.10 14.27
CA SER A 68 -11.30 10.64 14.18
C SER A 68 -10.42 10.24 13.03
N VAL A 69 -9.90 9.02 13.06
CA VAL A 69 -9.28 8.38 11.91
C VAL A 69 -10.37 7.74 11.03
N PRO A 70 -10.14 7.56 9.72
CA PRO A 70 -11.04 6.79 8.87
C PRO A 70 -11.09 5.33 9.37
N LYS A 71 -12.25 4.71 9.35
CA LYS A 71 -12.38 3.29 9.69
C LYS A 71 -11.91 2.42 8.53
N THR A 72 -12.28 2.80 7.32
CA THR A 72 -11.96 2.05 6.11
C THR A 72 -11.29 2.94 5.08
N ALA A 73 -10.19 2.47 4.52
CA ALA A 73 -9.50 3.13 3.42
C ALA A 73 -9.40 2.24 2.18
N LEU A 74 -9.29 2.86 1.00
CA LEU A 74 -9.08 2.19 -0.27
C LEU A 74 -7.82 2.76 -0.93
N GLU A 75 -6.74 1.97 -1.00
CA GLU A 75 -5.54 2.33 -1.74
C GLU A 75 -5.59 1.75 -3.16
N ILE A 76 -5.31 2.58 -4.17
CA ILE A 76 -5.22 2.17 -5.56
C ILE A 76 -3.75 2.14 -5.98
N GLY A 77 -3.26 0.98 -6.40
CA GLY A 77 -1.88 0.81 -6.84
C GLY A 77 -0.88 0.64 -5.70
N THR A 78 -1.12 -0.28 -4.79
CA THR A 78 -0.24 -0.63 -3.66
C THR A 78 1.19 -0.93 -4.09
N GLY A 79 1.33 -1.62 -5.25
CA GLY A 79 2.62 -1.97 -5.83
C GLY A 79 3.32 -3.10 -5.08
N TRP A 80 4.67 -3.02 -5.02
CA TRP A 80 5.49 -4.09 -4.47
C TRP A 80 5.49 -4.18 -2.93
N TYR A 81 5.30 -3.07 -2.24
CA TYR A 81 5.47 -2.95 -0.80
C TYR A 81 4.25 -2.29 -0.16
N PRO A 82 3.55 -2.93 0.77
CA PRO A 82 2.33 -2.42 1.38
C PRO A 82 2.64 -1.37 2.47
N VAL A 83 3.49 -0.37 2.16
CA VAL A 83 3.90 0.65 3.14
C VAL A 83 2.74 1.57 3.49
N VAL A 84 1.98 2.04 2.49
CA VAL A 84 0.84 2.95 2.72
C VAL A 84 -0.27 2.24 3.52
N PRO A 85 -0.73 1.02 3.13
CA PRO A 85 -1.72 0.31 3.93
C PRO A 85 -1.28 0.08 5.37
N LEU A 86 -0.03 -0.37 5.59
CA LEU A 86 0.50 -0.58 6.93
C LEU A 86 0.64 0.72 7.73
N SER A 87 0.93 1.84 7.07
CA SER A 87 0.95 3.15 7.72
C SER A 87 -0.44 3.58 8.20
N LEU A 88 -1.47 3.33 7.39
CA LEU A 88 -2.85 3.61 7.74
C LEU A 88 -3.32 2.73 8.91
N ILE A 89 -3.02 1.43 8.88
CA ILE A 89 -3.30 0.51 10.00
C ILE A 89 -2.56 0.97 11.26
N ALA A 90 -1.29 1.35 11.16
CA ALA A 90 -0.51 1.86 12.30
C ALA A 90 -1.09 3.16 12.88
N ALA A 91 -1.80 3.94 12.08
CA ALA A 91 -2.49 5.15 12.53
C ALA A 91 -3.91 4.91 13.09
N GLY A 92 -4.38 3.66 13.13
CA GLY A 92 -5.67 3.28 13.71
C GLY A 92 -6.79 3.03 12.69
N VAL A 93 -6.49 2.99 11.38
CA VAL A 93 -7.46 2.54 10.38
C VAL A 93 -7.73 1.05 10.60
N GLU A 94 -9.00 0.67 10.67
CA GLU A 94 -9.38 -0.72 10.99
C GLU A 94 -9.21 -1.66 9.78
N ARG A 95 -9.50 -1.14 8.57
CA ARG A 95 -9.49 -1.92 7.32
C ARG A 95 -8.93 -1.11 6.16
N VAL A 96 -8.06 -1.72 5.38
CA VAL A 96 -7.58 -1.14 4.13
C VAL A 96 -7.83 -2.12 2.98
N TYR A 97 -8.62 -1.68 2.00
CA TYR A 97 -8.69 -2.34 0.70
C TYR A 97 -7.51 -1.86 -0.14
N SER A 98 -6.66 -2.78 -0.57
CA SER A 98 -5.53 -2.51 -1.47
C SER A 98 -5.84 -3.10 -2.83
N VAL A 99 -5.99 -2.25 -3.84
CA VAL A 99 -6.38 -2.66 -5.19
C VAL A 99 -5.22 -2.51 -6.15
N ASP A 100 -4.92 -3.55 -6.89
CA ASP A 100 -3.94 -3.50 -8.00
C ASP A 100 -4.42 -4.40 -9.15
N ILE A 101 -3.99 -4.10 -10.37
CA ILE A 101 -4.31 -4.90 -11.56
C ILE A 101 -3.58 -6.25 -11.59
N VAL A 102 -2.51 -6.40 -10.80
CA VAL A 102 -1.72 -7.61 -10.67
C VAL A 102 -1.18 -7.75 -9.25
N TRP A 103 -1.03 -8.99 -8.80
CA TRP A 103 -0.39 -9.27 -7.52
C TRP A 103 1.12 -8.99 -7.59
N LEU A 104 1.59 -7.97 -6.91
CA LEU A 104 3.00 -7.57 -6.90
C LEU A 104 3.71 -7.89 -5.57
N CYS A 105 3.02 -7.77 -4.45
CA CYS A 105 3.57 -8.04 -3.13
C CYS A 105 3.93 -9.53 -2.98
N THR A 106 5.12 -9.81 -2.49
CA THR A 106 5.58 -11.16 -2.13
C THR A 106 5.79 -11.28 -0.63
N ARG A 107 5.94 -12.50 -0.12
CA ARG A 107 6.28 -12.75 1.29
C ARG A 107 7.51 -11.93 1.72
N LYS A 108 8.58 -12.01 0.96
CA LYS A 108 9.82 -11.26 1.25
C LYS A 108 9.61 -9.75 1.33
N GLN A 109 8.72 -9.21 0.50
CA GLN A 109 8.40 -7.78 0.51
C GLN A 109 7.53 -7.40 1.70
N LEU A 110 6.56 -8.22 2.08
CA LEU A 110 5.79 -8.02 3.30
C LEU A 110 6.70 -8.12 4.53
N GLU A 111 7.54 -9.14 4.62
CA GLU A 111 8.52 -9.30 5.71
C GLU A 111 9.41 -8.07 5.84
N GLY A 112 10.06 -7.66 4.75
CA GLY A 112 10.95 -6.48 4.78
C GLY A 112 10.23 -5.19 5.13
N THR A 113 8.94 -5.05 4.76
CA THR A 113 8.16 -3.89 5.16
C THR A 113 7.83 -3.92 6.65
N LEU A 114 7.42 -5.07 7.18
CA LEU A 114 7.16 -5.24 8.61
C LEU A 114 8.43 -5.03 9.44
N ASP A 115 9.59 -5.53 8.99
CA ASP A 115 10.87 -5.33 9.67
C ASP A 115 11.21 -3.84 9.81
N LEU A 116 10.93 -3.02 8.78
CA LEU A 116 11.12 -1.57 8.86
C LEU A 116 10.14 -0.91 9.83
N PHE A 117 8.87 -1.30 9.83
CA PHE A 117 7.90 -0.77 10.81
C PHE A 117 8.30 -1.15 12.25
N LEU A 118 8.75 -2.37 12.49
CA LEU A 118 9.15 -2.83 13.83
C LEU A 118 10.39 -2.09 14.38
N GLN A 119 11.21 -1.49 13.50
CA GLN A 119 12.33 -0.62 13.88
C GLN A 119 11.90 0.80 14.26
N GLU A 120 10.66 1.21 13.95
CA GLU A 120 10.17 2.56 14.26
C GLU A 120 9.96 2.74 15.77
N PRO A 121 10.68 3.66 16.43
CA PRO A 121 10.60 3.81 17.88
C PRO A 121 9.23 4.28 18.37
N GLN A 122 8.50 5.02 17.53
CA GLN A 122 7.20 5.62 17.86
C GLN A 122 6.01 4.73 17.49
N LEU A 123 6.24 3.48 17.05
CA LEU A 123 5.16 2.56 16.75
C LEU A 123 4.42 2.20 18.04
N ASP A 124 3.08 2.35 18.02
CA ASP A 124 2.22 1.95 19.13
C ASP A 124 2.47 0.49 19.54
N ALA A 125 2.42 0.20 20.85
CA ALA A 125 2.76 -1.11 21.39
C ALA A 125 1.83 -2.22 20.85
N ALA A 126 0.52 -1.98 20.81
CA ALA A 126 -0.44 -2.98 20.32
C ALA A 126 -0.26 -3.24 18.80
N VAL A 127 0.04 -2.20 18.03
CA VAL A 127 0.37 -2.32 16.62
C VAL A 127 1.68 -3.07 16.43
N ARG A 128 2.69 -2.79 17.24
CA ARG A 128 3.97 -3.49 17.24
C ARG A 128 3.80 -4.98 17.48
N ASP A 129 3.04 -5.34 18.50
CA ASP A 129 2.76 -6.74 18.85
C ASP A 129 2.02 -7.45 17.72
N ARG A 130 1.03 -6.82 17.11
CA ARG A 130 0.31 -7.34 15.94
C ARG A 130 1.25 -7.56 14.75
N PHE A 131 2.08 -6.56 14.41
CA PHE A 131 3.02 -6.65 13.31
C PHE A 131 4.08 -7.74 13.55
N ALA A 132 4.61 -7.85 14.76
CA ALA A 132 5.56 -8.89 15.14
C ALA A 132 4.93 -10.29 15.07
N ALA A 133 3.70 -10.44 15.57
CA ALA A 133 2.97 -11.71 15.50
C ALA A 133 2.70 -12.16 14.06
N VAL A 134 2.32 -11.24 13.16
CA VAL A 134 2.16 -11.58 11.74
C VAL A 134 3.51 -11.84 11.10
N ARG A 135 4.53 -11.02 11.37
CA ARG A 135 5.89 -11.20 10.83
C ARG A 135 6.45 -12.59 11.10
N SER A 136 6.23 -13.12 12.30
CA SER A 136 6.71 -14.47 12.68
C SER A 136 6.02 -15.59 11.90
N ARG A 137 4.84 -15.34 11.31
CA ARG A 137 4.01 -16.35 10.62
C ARG A 137 3.95 -16.20 9.10
N VAL A 138 4.49 -15.11 8.53
CA VAL A 138 4.42 -14.84 7.07
C VAL A 138 4.92 -16.02 6.23
N GLY A 139 5.96 -16.74 6.69
CA GLY A 139 6.48 -17.92 6.00
C GLY A 139 5.63 -19.19 6.17
N LEU A 140 4.74 -19.24 7.17
CA LEU A 140 4.01 -20.43 7.59
C LEU A 140 2.57 -20.49 7.08
N GLN A 141 2.05 -19.41 6.54
CA GLN A 141 0.67 -19.28 6.08
C GLN A 141 0.58 -18.65 4.67
N PRO A 142 -0.57 -18.74 3.98
CA PRO A 142 -0.78 -18.03 2.72
C PRO A 142 -0.59 -16.52 2.87
N LEU A 143 -0.02 -15.87 1.86
CA LEU A 143 0.29 -14.43 1.92
C LEU A 143 -0.97 -13.56 2.12
N HIS A 144 -2.08 -13.93 1.45
CA HIS A 144 -3.35 -13.20 1.61
C HIS A 144 -3.84 -13.24 3.07
N GLN A 145 -3.70 -14.38 3.75
CA GLN A 145 -4.06 -14.50 5.16
C GLN A 145 -3.19 -13.58 6.04
N SER A 146 -1.90 -13.49 5.76
CA SER A 146 -1.01 -12.57 6.48
C SER A 146 -1.40 -11.10 6.30
N LEU A 147 -1.88 -10.73 5.11
CA LEU A 147 -2.40 -9.39 4.83
C LEU A 147 -3.73 -9.15 5.56
N GLU A 148 -4.64 -10.11 5.53
CA GLU A 148 -5.92 -10.04 6.25
C GLU A 148 -5.74 -9.94 7.77
N ASP A 149 -4.81 -10.70 8.35
CA ASP A 149 -4.43 -10.59 9.77
C ASP A 149 -3.93 -9.18 10.14
N LEU A 150 -3.39 -8.44 9.16
CA LEU A 150 -2.99 -7.04 9.28
C LEU A 150 -4.14 -6.05 9.00
N GLY A 151 -5.33 -6.51 8.62
CA GLY A 151 -6.45 -5.67 8.21
C GLY A 151 -6.37 -5.16 6.78
N ILE A 152 -5.54 -5.78 5.94
CA ILE A 152 -5.35 -5.43 4.54
C ILE A 152 -6.05 -6.46 3.66
N HIS A 153 -7.11 -6.04 2.96
CA HIS A 153 -7.82 -6.85 1.97
C HIS A 153 -7.27 -6.53 0.58
N TYR A 154 -6.44 -7.42 0.04
CA TYR A 154 -5.80 -7.21 -1.25
C TYR A 154 -6.69 -7.71 -2.38
N LEU A 155 -7.13 -6.80 -3.25
CA LEU A 155 -8.02 -7.05 -4.38
C LEU A 155 -7.24 -6.96 -5.69
N ILE A 156 -7.44 -7.94 -6.57
CA ILE A 156 -6.89 -7.92 -7.93
C ILE A 156 -8.00 -7.56 -8.89
N GLY A 157 -7.88 -6.43 -9.55
CA GLY A 157 -8.90 -5.98 -10.51
C GLY A 157 -8.74 -4.54 -10.96
N ASP A 158 -9.73 -4.10 -11.74
CA ASP A 158 -9.85 -2.73 -12.19
C ASP A 158 -10.50 -1.89 -11.09
N ALA A 159 -9.80 -0.87 -10.61
CA ALA A 159 -10.29 0.03 -9.57
C ALA A 159 -11.58 0.80 -9.97
N ARG A 160 -11.92 0.83 -11.26
CA ARG A 160 -13.17 1.43 -11.77
C ARG A 160 -14.39 0.52 -11.60
N ASN A 161 -14.17 -0.75 -11.31
CA ASN A 161 -15.24 -1.75 -11.17
C ASN A 161 -14.94 -2.65 -9.96
N LEU A 162 -15.11 -2.10 -8.76
CA LEU A 162 -14.92 -2.81 -7.50
C LEU A 162 -16.26 -3.22 -6.92
N ASP A 163 -16.35 -4.46 -6.48
CA ASP A 163 -17.51 -4.96 -5.74
C ASP A 163 -17.38 -4.60 -4.25
N LEU A 164 -17.49 -3.31 -3.97
CA LEU A 164 -17.52 -2.78 -2.61
C LEU A 164 -18.90 -2.16 -2.35
N PRO A 165 -19.46 -2.31 -1.14
CA PRO A 165 -20.72 -1.66 -0.80
C PRO A 165 -20.64 -0.14 -0.95
N ALA A 166 -21.74 0.48 -1.32
CA ALA A 166 -21.81 1.93 -1.34
C ALA A 166 -21.52 2.50 0.05
N ASP A 167 -20.86 3.66 0.10
CA ASP A 167 -20.50 4.39 1.34
C ASP A 167 -19.65 3.59 2.34
N SER A 168 -18.94 2.55 1.87
CA SER A 168 -18.10 1.68 2.71
C SER A 168 -16.67 2.15 2.89
N VAL A 169 -16.26 3.23 2.23
CA VAL A 169 -14.88 3.75 2.24
C VAL A 169 -14.86 5.21 2.69
N ASP A 170 -14.09 5.48 3.74
CA ASP A 170 -13.95 6.83 4.32
C ASP A 170 -12.82 7.64 3.68
N LEU A 171 -11.77 6.97 3.18
CA LEU A 171 -10.56 7.60 2.65
C LEU A 171 -10.00 6.84 1.44
N ILE A 172 -9.66 7.57 0.39
CA ILE A 172 -8.95 7.05 -0.78
C ILE A 172 -7.62 7.79 -0.91
N PRO A 173 -6.50 7.24 -0.38
CA PRO A 173 -5.17 7.78 -0.65
C PRO A 173 -4.75 7.42 -2.08
N SER A 174 -4.37 8.40 -2.87
CA SER A 174 -3.98 8.25 -4.28
C SER A 174 -2.73 9.04 -4.62
#